data_18c265ccb541b7847037a087ac49d8a2
#
_entry.id   18c265ccb541b7847037a087ac49d8a2
#
_cell.length_a   1.000
_cell.length_b   1.000
_cell.length_c   1.000
_cell.angle_alpha   90.00
_cell.angle_beta   90.00
_cell.angle_gamma   90.00
#
_symmetry.space_group_name_H-M   'P 1'
#
loop_
_entity.id
_entity.type
_entity.pdbx_description
1 polymer ?
#
loop_
_entity_poly.entity_id
_entity_poly.type
_entity_poly.pdbx_seq_one_letter_code
_entity_poly.pdbx_strand_id
1 'polypeptide(L)'
;MKERMVLAINDPLSLELLYHEDADSFTLALDELLEEYPEAIALQCWKERLNFASAQNPITKRKFQVNIMRLIQVFIFIALSYGLFKLPLGLERLFKNFNTDLYFLRNMGLFFLPFLALVYAFEFKRRWKFILFLMVLIAAFALYINLLPNYIMKGKLNDISDSLVIACIHMVLLYWFVGAFAYLGTVYRNLEERIEFIKFNGELLINSGLIFLVGIFMIGISMILFQTFFQIEFYDVLGDLFYLAGIGGIIGGASLSLDMQKKASLLHLLAKIFTPIMLVLIWAILILALIGYQNPLEDREFLVLINVTILIVLTMGTYVILYRPQKALRNVLDYLLFAMFVGTFGLGLYALI
;
A
#
# COMPACT_ATOMS: atom_id res chain seq x y z
N MET A 1 17.90 -35.18 -18.48
CA MET A 1 17.34 -35.33 -17.14
C MET A 1 16.82 -36.73 -16.89
N LYS A 2 15.88 -37.25 -17.70
CA LYS A 2 15.22 -38.54 -17.52
C LYS A 2 16.20 -39.73 -17.34
N GLU A 3 17.20 -39.91 -18.21
CA GLU A 3 18.18 -40.97 -18.13
C GLU A 3 19.02 -40.93 -16.83
N ARG A 4 19.38 -39.71 -16.38
CA ARG A 4 20.12 -39.51 -15.12
C ARG A 4 19.26 -39.84 -13.90
N MET A 5 17.96 -39.58 -13.94
CA MET A 5 17.02 -39.94 -12.89
C MET A 5 16.80 -41.47 -12.82
N VAL A 6 16.76 -42.17 -13.95
CA VAL A 6 16.68 -43.66 -13.96
C VAL A 6 17.86 -44.27 -13.26
N LEU A 7 19.09 -43.75 -13.49
CA LEU A 7 20.32 -44.23 -12.84
C LEU A 7 20.31 -43.89 -11.33
N ALA A 8 19.63 -42.83 -10.94
CA ALA A 8 19.56 -42.36 -9.55
C ALA A 8 18.31 -42.83 -8.80
N ILE A 9 17.48 -43.71 -9.37
CA ILE A 9 16.13 -44.04 -8.85
C ILE A 9 16.17 -44.61 -7.43
N ASN A 10 17.27 -45.30 -7.08
CA ASN A 10 17.49 -45.89 -5.75
C ASN A 10 18.44 -45.05 -4.87
N ASP A 11 18.88 -43.90 -5.33
CA ASP A 11 19.74 -42.98 -4.58
C ASP A 11 19.06 -41.63 -4.33
N PRO A 12 18.47 -41.43 -3.14
CA PRO A 12 17.75 -40.21 -2.80
C PRO A 12 18.62 -38.95 -2.88
N LEU A 13 19.93 -39.07 -2.56
CA LEU A 13 20.86 -37.94 -2.60
C LEU A 13 21.11 -37.47 -4.03
N SER A 14 21.31 -38.38 -4.95
CA SER A 14 21.48 -38.08 -6.38
C SER A 14 20.22 -37.47 -6.99
N LEU A 15 19.02 -37.93 -6.59
CA LEU A 15 17.76 -37.31 -7.01
C LEU A 15 17.64 -35.88 -6.47
N GLU A 16 18.04 -35.62 -5.23
CA GLU A 16 18.04 -34.29 -4.64
C GLU A 16 18.98 -33.35 -5.41
N LEU A 17 20.18 -33.79 -5.75
CA LEU A 17 21.13 -33.01 -6.54
C LEU A 17 20.61 -32.68 -7.92
N LEU A 18 19.99 -33.65 -8.59
CA LEU A 18 19.35 -33.43 -9.91
C LEU A 18 18.21 -32.41 -9.85
N TYR A 19 17.41 -32.46 -8.78
CA TYR A 19 16.36 -31.47 -8.56
C TYR A 19 16.91 -30.05 -8.35
N HIS A 20 18.00 -29.91 -7.57
CA HIS A 20 18.66 -28.61 -7.36
C HIS A 20 19.36 -28.10 -8.62
N GLU A 21 19.82 -28.97 -9.52
CA GLU A 21 20.44 -28.59 -10.78
C GLU A 21 19.41 -27.95 -11.76
N ASP A 22 18.27 -28.60 -11.96
CA ASP A 22 17.18 -28.09 -12.79
C ASP A 22 15.81 -28.65 -12.34
N ALA A 23 15.13 -27.91 -11.47
CA ALA A 23 13.84 -28.33 -10.90
C ALA A 23 12.72 -28.45 -11.96
N ASP A 24 12.73 -27.63 -13.01
CA ASP A 24 11.69 -27.67 -14.04
C ASP A 24 11.82 -28.93 -14.91
N SER A 25 13.05 -29.22 -15.38
CA SER A 25 13.34 -30.43 -16.17
C SER A 25 13.20 -31.70 -15.33
N PHE A 26 13.50 -31.64 -14.03
CA PHE A 26 13.31 -32.75 -13.10
C PHE A 26 11.81 -33.08 -12.94
N THR A 27 10.96 -32.06 -12.77
CA THR A 27 9.52 -32.26 -12.57
C THR A 27 8.85 -32.87 -13.80
N LEU A 28 9.24 -32.42 -15.01
CA LEU A 28 8.75 -32.99 -16.25
C LEU A 28 9.19 -34.45 -16.43
N ALA A 29 10.48 -34.75 -16.17
CA ALA A 29 11.00 -36.09 -16.27
C ALA A 29 10.41 -37.04 -15.20
N LEU A 30 10.06 -36.50 -14.01
CA LEU A 30 9.43 -37.28 -12.94
C LEU A 30 8.05 -37.80 -13.33
N ASP A 31 7.24 -36.97 -13.99
CA ASP A 31 5.90 -37.36 -14.42
C ASP A 31 5.96 -38.47 -15.50
N GLU A 32 6.90 -38.34 -16.45
CA GLU A 32 7.14 -39.40 -17.46
C GLU A 32 7.67 -40.70 -16.82
N LEU A 33 8.58 -40.62 -15.87
CA LEU A 33 9.16 -41.78 -15.19
C LEU A 33 8.17 -42.50 -14.29
N LEU A 34 7.21 -41.82 -13.71
CA LEU A 34 6.14 -42.44 -12.93
C LEU A 34 5.16 -43.25 -13.79
N GLU A 35 5.00 -42.90 -15.07
CA GLU A 35 4.25 -43.73 -16.00
C GLU A 35 5.01 -45.02 -16.37
N GLU A 36 6.35 -44.95 -16.47
CA GLU A 36 7.19 -46.13 -16.80
C GLU A 36 7.49 -47.00 -15.57
N TYR A 37 7.66 -46.38 -14.38
CA TYR A 37 8.05 -47.06 -13.13
C TYR A 37 7.07 -46.71 -11.99
N PRO A 38 5.78 -47.11 -12.10
CA PRO A 38 4.77 -46.75 -11.11
C PRO A 38 5.01 -47.28 -9.72
N GLU A 39 5.80 -48.35 -9.56
CA GLU A 39 6.12 -49.01 -8.32
C GLU A 39 7.35 -48.40 -7.61
N ALA A 40 8.03 -47.43 -8.26
CA ALA A 40 9.24 -46.82 -7.67
C ALA A 40 8.89 -45.88 -6.52
N ILE A 41 9.06 -46.34 -5.28
CA ILE A 41 8.72 -45.63 -4.05
C ILE A 41 9.40 -44.26 -4.00
N ALA A 42 10.68 -44.17 -4.42
CA ALA A 42 11.41 -42.90 -4.41
C ALA A 42 10.77 -41.84 -5.33
N LEU A 43 10.31 -42.25 -6.52
CA LEU A 43 9.63 -41.34 -7.44
C LEU A 43 8.24 -40.91 -6.91
N GLN A 44 7.50 -41.85 -6.29
CA GLN A 44 6.23 -41.53 -5.64
C GLN A 44 6.44 -40.54 -4.47
N CYS A 45 7.44 -40.77 -3.62
CA CYS A 45 7.79 -39.83 -2.54
C CYS A 45 8.15 -38.43 -3.09
N TRP A 46 8.91 -38.39 -4.19
CA TRP A 46 9.24 -37.11 -4.84
C TRP A 46 7.99 -36.42 -5.40
N LYS A 47 7.06 -37.15 -6.00
CA LYS A 47 5.80 -36.59 -6.46
C LYS A 47 4.98 -36.00 -5.32
N GLU A 48 4.84 -36.75 -4.23
CA GLU A 48 4.14 -36.27 -3.04
C GLU A 48 4.85 -35.05 -2.39
N ARG A 49 6.18 -35.06 -2.34
CA ARG A 49 6.98 -33.92 -1.88
C ARG A 49 6.73 -32.68 -2.72
N LEU A 50 6.72 -32.81 -4.07
CA LEU A 50 6.45 -31.68 -4.98
C LEU A 50 5.01 -31.22 -4.89
N ASN A 51 4.05 -32.15 -4.77
CA ASN A 51 2.65 -31.83 -4.53
C ASN A 51 2.45 -31.12 -3.19
N PHE A 52 3.10 -31.59 -2.13
CA PHE A 52 3.06 -30.95 -0.83
C PHE A 52 3.72 -29.57 -0.85
N ALA A 53 4.88 -29.43 -1.49
CA ALA A 53 5.53 -28.16 -1.68
C ALA A 53 4.69 -27.20 -2.54
N SER A 54 3.98 -27.69 -3.55
CA SER A 54 3.06 -26.89 -4.38
C SER A 54 1.76 -26.57 -3.65
N ALA A 55 1.27 -27.44 -2.78
CA ALA A 55 0.09 -27.21 -1.94
C ALA A 55 0.38 -26.23 -0.80
N GLN A 56 1.58 -26.30 -0.19
CA GLN A 56 2.06 -25.31 0.78
C GLN A 56 2.54 -24.01 0.13
N ASN A 57 2.95 -24.06 -1.13
CA ASN A 57 3.32 -22.90 -1.93
C ASN A 57 2.34 -22.69 -3.08
N PRO A 58 1.13 -22.17 -2.85
CA PRO A 58 0.25 -21.72 -3.92
C PRO A 58 0.82 -20.50 -4.68
N ILE A 59 2.16 -20.30 -4.64
CA ILE A 59 2.86 -19.14 -5.18
C ILE A 59 3.07 -19.23 -6.69
N THR A 60 3.08 -20.43 -7.26
CA THR A 60 3.27 -20.59 -8.69
C THR A 60 1.93 -20.49 -9.42
N LYS A 61 1.65 -19.32 -9.97
CA LYS A 61 0.61 -18.99 -10.96
C LYS A 61 -0.62 -18.18 -10.52
N ARG A 62 -0.69 -17.54 -9.38
CA ARG A 62 -1.58 -16.37 -9.32
C ARG A 62 -0.81 -15.17 -9.85
N LYS A 63 -0.96 -14.87 -11.17
CA LYS A 63 -0.74 -13.53 -11.71
C LYS A 63 -1.37 -12.58 -10.72
N PHE A 64 -0.60 -11.61 -10.22
CA PHE A 64 -1.14 -10.51 -9.44
C PHE A 64 -2.17 -9.80 -10.34
N GLN A 65 -3.41 -10.25 -10.27
CA GLN A 65 -4.53 -9.54 -10.87
C GLN A 65 -4.92 -8.50 -9.84
N VAL A 66 -4.55 -7.25 -10.14
CA VAL A 66 -5.11 -6.11 -9.42
C VAL A 66 -6.62 -6.25 -9.52
N ASN A 67 -7.26 -6.51 -8.39
CA ASN A 67 -8.71 -6.57 -8.37
C ASN A 67 -9.23 -5.13 -8.52
N ILE A 68 -9.64 -4.78 -9.75
CA ILE A 68 -10.13 -3.44 -10.09
C ILE A 68 -11.23 -3.01 -9.12
N MET A 69 -12.10 -3.94 -8.72
CA MET A 69 -13.18 -3.66 -7.77
C MET A 69 -12.63 -3.23 -6.40
N ARG A 70 -11.52 -3.83 -5.94
CA ARG A 70 -10.86 -3.45 -4.70
C ARG A 70 -10.21 -2.06 -4.80
N LEU A 71 -9.57 -1.75 -5.93
CA LEU A 71 -9.06 -0.40 -6.15
C LEU A 71 -10.17 0.65 -6.11
N ILE A 72 -11.28 0.38 -6.79
CA ILE A 72 -12.45 1.27 -6.74
C ILE A 72 -12.94 1.46 -5.31
N GLN A 73 -13.03 0.40 -4.48
CA GLN A 73 -13.39 0.50 -3.07
C GLN A 73 -12.42 1.39 -2.28
N VAL A 74 -11.12 1.20 -2.47
CA VAL A 74 -10.09 2.01 -1.80
C VAL A 74 -10.25 3.48 -2.18
N PHE A 75 -10.43 3.79 -3.48
CA PHE A 75 -10.66 5.16 -3.93
C PHE A 75 -11.95 5.77 -3.37
N ILE A 76 -13.04 5.01 -3.31
CA ILE A 76 -14.30 5.47 -2.70
C ILE A 76 -14.10 5.81 -1.23
N PHE A 77 -13.40 4.96 -0.47
CA PHE A 77 -13.16 5.20 0.95
C PHE A 77 -12.25 6.39 1.20
N ILE A 78 -11.22 6.58 0.36
CA ILE A 78 -10.37 7.78 0.41
C ILE A 78 -11.20 9.03 0.11
N ALA A 79 -12.06 8.99 -0.92
CA ALA A 79 -12.92 10.11 -1.28
C ALA A 79 -13.95 10.46 -0.19
N LEU A 80 -14.57 9.45 0.45
CA LEU A 80 -15.49 9.65 1.56
C LEU A 80 -14.77 10.23 2.79
N SER A 81 -13.59 9.72 3.12
CA SER A 81 -12.75 10.24 4.19
C SER A 81 -12.37 11.71 3.94
N TYR A 82 -11.96 12.03 2.71
CA TYR A 82 -11.63 13.39 2.31
C TYR A 82 -12.85 14.31 2.36
N GLY A 83 -14.03 13.80 1.98
CA GLY A 83 -15.30 14.52 2.14
C GLY A 83 -15.60 14.90 3.60
N LEU A 84 -15.37 13.97 4.54
CA LEU A 84 -15.48 14.25 5.98
C LEU A 84 -14.45 15.29 6.44
N PHE A 85 -13.23 15.22 5.94
CA PHE A 85 -12.17 16.19 6.26
C PHE A 85 -12.52 17.60 5.77
N LYS A 86 -13.16 17.73 4.60
CA LYS A 86 -13.57 19.00 4.01
C LYS A 86 -14.93 19.52 4.51
N LEU A 87 -15.67 18.71 5.25
CA LEU A 87 -17.00 19.07 5.76
C LEU A 87 -17.02 20.41 6.52
N PRO A 88 -16.03 20.78 7.37
CA PRO A 88 -15.99 22.06 8.06
C PRO A 88 -16.13 23.27 7.15
N LEU A 89 -15.49 23.25 5.95
CA LEU A 89 -15.57 24.36 4.99
C LEU A 89 -17.01 24.67 4.54
N GLY A 90 -17.86 23.64 4.47
CA GLY A 90 -19.29 23.81 4.19
C GLY A 90 -20.07 24.28 5.43
N LEU A 91 -19.74 23.69 6.60
CA LEU A 91 -20.44 23.99 7.85
C LEU A 91 -20.15 25.41 8.37
N GLU A 92 -18.94 25.93 8.20
CA GLU A 92 -18.59 27.31 8.53
C GLU A 92 -19.43 28.34 7.75
N ARG A 93 -19.75 28.02 6.50
CA ARG A 93 -20.61 28.89 5.67
C ARG A 93 -22.08 28.86 6.11
N LEU A 94 -22.51 27.74 6.71
CA LEU A 94 -23.90 27.55 7.15
C LEU A 94 -24.12 28.00 8.60
N PHE A 95 -23.12 27.84 9.46
CA PHE A 95 -23.21 28.08 10.90
C PHE A 95 -22.15 29.09 11.36
N LYS A 96 -22.56 30.31 11.69
CA LYS A 96 -21.69 31.45 12.10
C LYS A 96 -20.70 31.15 13.24
N ASN A 97 -21.00 30.17 14.11
CA ASN A 97 -20.22 29.86 15.31
C ASN A 97 -19.65 28.43 15.24
N PHE A 98 -19.44 27.91 14.05
CA PHE A 98 -18.87 26.57 13.90
C PHE A 98 -17.38 26.58 14.29
N ASN A 99 -17.00 25.73 15.24
CA ASN A 99 -15.62 25.61 15.69
C ASN A 99 -14.93 24.42 14.95
N THR A 100 -14.08 24.76 14.02
CA THR A 100 -13.35 23.83 13.15
C THR A 100 -12.36 22.97 13.94
N ASP A 101 -11.64 23.57 14.89
CA ASP A 101 -10.67 22.83 15.71
C ASP A 101 -11.35 21.76 16.56
N LEU A 102 -12.51 22.13 17.13
CA LEU A 102 -13.32 21.20 17.90
C LEU A 102 -13.88 20.05 17.03
N TYR A 103 -14.25 20.35 15.79
CA TYR A 103 -14.68 19.34 14.84
C TYR A 103 -13.56 18.34 14.54
N PHE A 104 -12.35 18.81 14.23
CA PHE A 104 -11.22 17.94 13.93
C PHE A 104 -10.83 17.09 15.14
N LEU A 105 -10.81 17.67 16.34
CA LEU A 105 -10.51 16.94 17.56
C LEU A 105 -11.52 15.80 17.81
N ARG A 106 -12.83 16.09 17.71
CA ARG A 106 -13.90 15.12 17.96
C ARG A 106 -13.92 13.98 16.95
N ASN A 107 -13.61 14.28 15.70
CA ASN A 107 -13.75 13.34 14.59
C ASN A 107 -12.41 12.74 14.11
N MET A 108 -11.30 12.95 14.85
CA MET A 108 -9.97 12.46 14.47
C MET A 108 -9.95 10.96 14.13
N GLY A 109 -10.57 10.11 14.97
CA GLY A 109 -10.66 8.67 14.71
C GLY A 109 -11.64 8.30 13.57
N LEU A 110 -12.65 9.14 13.32
CA LEU A 110 -13.68 8.91 12.31
C LEU A 110 -13.14 9.03 10.88
N PHE A 111 -12.05 9.79 10.68
CA PHE A 111 -11.50 10.03 9.35
C PHE A 111 -10.88 8.79 8.70
N PHE A 112 -10.41 7.81 9.46
CA PHE A 112 -9.72 6.65 8.89
C PHE A 112 -10.16 5.29 9.45
N LEU A 113 -10.43 5.16 10.76
CA LEU A 113 -10.71 3.87 11.40
C LEU A 113 -12.01 3.20 10.92
N PRO A 114 -13.14 3.92 10.69
CA PRO A 114 -14.33 3.33 10.10
C PRO A 114 -14.11 2.77 8.70
N PHE A 115 -13.33 3.45 7.88
CA PHE A 115 -13.01 2.99 6.53
C PHE A 115 -12.12 1.75 6.57
N LEU A 116 -11.17 1.68 7.51
CA LEU A 116 -10.40 0.47 7.81
C LEU A 116 -11.31 -0.70 8.19
N ALA A 117 -12.26 -0.48 9.11
CA ALA A 117 -13.23 -1.50 9.50
C ALA A 117 -14.05 -2.00 8.30
N LEU A 118 -14.45 -1.10 7.40
CA LEU A 118 -15.15 -1.47 6.17
C LEU A 118 -14.26 -2.26 5.21
N VAL A 119 -12.99 -1.86 5.03
CA VAL A 119 -12.02 -2.65 4.23
C VAL A 119 -11.95 -4.08 4.76
N TYR A 120 -11.83 -4.27 6.07
CA TYR A 120 -11.80 -5.61 6.66
C TYR A 120 -13.12 -6.35 6.45
N ALA A 121 -14.26 -5.70 6.68
CA ALA A 121 -15.57 -6.32 6.53
C ALA A 121 -15.82 -6.81 5.10
N PHE A 122 -15.39 -6.06 4.08
CA PHE A 122 -15.51 -6.45 2.68
C PHE A 122 -14.51 -7.54 2.31
N GLU A 123 -13.26 -7.46 2.77
CA GLU A 123 -12.23 -8.46 2.48
C GLU A 123 -12.61 -9.83 3.03
N PHE A 124 -13.08 -9.88 4.27
CA PHE A 124 -13.54 -11.11 4.90
C PHE A 124 -14.98 -11.49 4.52
N LYS A 125 -15.57 -10.82 3.52
CA LYS A 125 -16.92 -11.10 2.98
C LYS A 125 -17.96 -11.23 4.08
N ARG A 126 -17.94 -10.31 5.03
CA ARG A 126 -18.89 -10.31 6.16
C ARG A 126 -20.32 -10.14 5.64
N ARG A 127 -21.30 -10.74 6.33
CA ARG A 127 -22.72 -10.62 5.98
C ARG A 127 -23.15 -9.15 6.04
N TRP A 128 -24.01 -8.71 5.13
CA TRP A 128 -24.47 -7.33 5.04
C TRP A 128 -25.11 -6.81 6.36
N LYS A 129 -25.82 -7.68 7.12
CA LYS A 129 -26.38 -7.35 8.43
C LYS A 129 -25.30 -7.00 9.46
N PHE A 130 -24.15 -7.67 9.41
CA PHE A 130 -23.02 -7.36 10.26
C PHE A 130 -22.35 -6.03 9.86
N ILE A 131 -22.22 -5.76 8.56
CA ILE A 131 -21.71 -4.48 8.06
C ILE A 131 -22.63 -3.34 8.50
N LEU A 132 -23.95 -3.52 8.37
CA LEU A 132 -24.94 -2.54 8.82
C LEU A 132 -24.83 -2.30 10.34
N PHE A 133 -24.66 -3.36 11.14
CA PHE A 133 -24.43 -3.23 12.58
C PHE A 133 -23.18 -2.41 12.88
N LEU A 134 -22.06 -2.66 12.20
CA LEU A 134 -20.82 -1.84 12.35
C LEU A 134 -21.06 -0.38 11.98
N MET A 135 -21.77 -0.11 10.90
CA MET A 135 -22.09 1.26 10.49
C MET A 135 -22.97 1.99 11.51
N VAL A 136 -23.98 1.33 12.07
CA VAL A 136 -24.84 1.88 13.13
C VAL A 136 -24.00 2.17 14.38
N LEU A 137 -23.10 1.28 14.76
CA LEU A 137 -22.21 1.46 15.91
C LEU A 137 -21.26 2.66 15.71
N ILE A 138 -20.66 2.78 14.53
CA ILE A 138 -19.80 3.91 14.15
C ILE A 138 -20.59 5.22 14.19
N ALA A 139 -21.81 5.23 13.64
CA ALA A 139 -22.67 6.40 13.65
C ALA A 139 -23.08 6.80 15.09
N ALA A 140 -23.40 5.82 15.95
CA ALA A 140 -23.70 6.08 17.34
C ALA A 140 -22.52 6.70 18.10
N PHE A 141 -21.29 6.22 17.87
CA PHE A 141 -20.08 6.78 18.46
C PHE A 141 -19.79 8.19 17.94
N ALA A 142 -19.96 8.40 16.61
CA ALA A 142 -19.81 9.72 16.01
C ALA A 142 -20.83 10.72 16.58
N LEU A 143 -22.08 10.30 16.72
CA LEU A 143 -23.14 11.12 17.33
C LEU A 143 -22.80 11.45 18.79
N TYR A 144 -22.42 10.44 19.58
CA TYR A 144 -22.06 10.62 20.98
C TYR A 144 -20.97 11.67 21.18
N ILE A 145 -19.83 11.55 20.49
CA ILE A 145 -18.71 12.49 20.69
C ILE A 145 -19.03 13.89 20.21
N ASN A 146 -19.84 14.03 19.15
CA ASN A 146 -20.23 15.35 18.64
C ASN A 146 -21.29 16.03 19.48
N LEU A 147 -22.12 15.29 20.22
CA LEU A 147 -23.10 15.82 21.18
C LEU A 147 -22.51 16.09 22.56
N LEU A 148 -21.32 15.59 22.86
CA LEU A 148 -20.71 15.76 24.18
C LEU A 148 -20.42 17.24 24.43
N PRO A 149 -20.88 17.82 25.58
CA PRO A 149 -20.67 19.22 25.85
C PRO A 149 -19.19 19.53 26.15
N ASN A 150 -18.77 20.74 25.76
CA ASN A 150 -17.43 21.25 26.08
C ASN A 150 -17.52 22.16 27.31
N TYR A 151 -17.22 21.62 28.49
CA TYR A 151 -17.26 22.38 29.76
C TYR A 151 -15.91 23.03 30.01
N ILE A 152 -15.81 24.34 29.71
CA ILE A 152 -14.60 25.14 29.98
C ILE A 152 -14.64 25.64 31.42
N MET A 153 -13.63 25.33 32.22
CA MET A 153 -13.49 25.90 33.55
C MET A 153 -13.10 27.38 33.46
N LYS A 154 -13.80 28.25 34.20
CA LYS A 154 -13.48 29.67 34.30
C LYS A 154 -12.01 29.83 34.72
N GLY A 155 -11.23 30.55 33.94
CA GLY A 155 -9.81 30.86 34.23
C GLY A 155 -8.78 29.98 33.52
N LYS A 156 -9.17 29.02 32.69
CA LYS A 156 -8.24 28.33 31.78
C LYS A 156 -8.07 29.12 30.48
N LEU A 157 -6.81 29.13 29.98
CA LEU A 157 -6.43 29.75 28.69
C LEU A 157 -6.89 28.94 27.47
N ASN A 158 -7.31 27.69 27.67
CA ASN A 158 -7.69 26.79 26.57
C ASN A 158 -9.20 26.76 26.38
N ASP A 159 -9.65 26.90 25.15
CA ASP A 159 -11.07 26.84 24.75
C ASP A 159 -11.65 25.41 24.73
N ILE A 160 -10.86 24.38 25.07
CA ILE A 160 -11.25 22.97 25.04
C ILE A 160 -11.00 22.34 26.42
N SER A 161 -12.01 21.62 26.96
CA SER A 161 -11.90 20.95 28.24
C SER A 161 -11.04 19.67 28.18
N ASP A 162 -10.23 19.43 29.21
CA ASP A 162 -9.38 18.24 29.31
C ASP A 162 -10.21 16.93 29.25
N SER A 163 -11.40 16.92 29.84
CA SER A 163 -12.32 15.79 29.81
C SER A 163 -12.78 15.43 28.37
N LEU A 164 -13.00 16.46 27.54
CA LEU A 164 -13.37 16.25 26.15
C LEU A 164 -12.18 15.70 25.34
N VAL A 165 -10.97 16.22 25.58
CA VAL A 165 -9.76 15.70 24.93
C VAL A 165 -9.56 14.21 25.24
N ILE A 166 -9.69 13.84 26.52
CA ILE A 166 -9.61 12.44 26.96
C ILE A 166 -10.69 11.59 26.28
N ALA A 167 -11.94 12.08 26.23
CA ALA A 167 -13.03 11.39 25.53
C ALA A 167 -12.72 11.18 24.05
N CYS A 168 -12.16 12.17 23.37
CA CYS A 168 -11.77 12.07 21.95
C CYS A 168 -10.68 11.00 21.72
N ILE A 169 -9.68 10.91 22.62
CA ILE A 169 -8.64 9.86 22.56
C ILE A 169 -9.26 8.47 22.73
N HIS A 170 -10.19 8.31 23.69
CA HIS A 170 -10.88 7.02 23.87
C HIS A 170 -11.76 6.64 22.67
N MET A 171 -12.32 7.62 21.96
CA MET A 171 -13.07 7.36 20.73
C MET A 171 -12.21 6.73 19.63
N VAL A 172 -10.93 7.14 19.50
CA VAL A 172 -9.99 6.49 18.57
C VAL A 172 -9.83 5.01 18.90
N LEU A 173 -9.66 4.68 20.19
CA LEU A 173 -9.57 3.29 20.64
C LEU A 173 -10.87 2.52 20.37
N LEU A 174 -12.04 3.13 20.61
CA LEU A 174 -13.33 2.48 20.33
C LEU A 174 -13.49 2.19 18.83
N TYR A 175 -13.17 3.12 17.94
CA TYR A 175 -13.19 2.87 16.49
C TYR A 175 -12.18 1.79 16.08
N TRP A 176 -11.01 1.74 16.71
CA TRP A 176 -10.05 0.66 16.49
C TRP A 176 -10.61 -0.70 16.90
N PHE A 177 -11.34 -0.80 18.04
CA PHE A 177 -12.03 -2.01 18.44
C PHE A 177 -13.12 -2.41 17.44
N VAL A 178 -13.86 -1.46 16.86
CA VAL A 178 -14.81 -1.76 15.76
C VAL A 178 -14.07 -2.40 14.58
N GLY A 179 -12.87 -1.90 14.23
CA GLY A 179 -12.00 -2.50 13.24
C GLY A 179 -11.58 -3.93 13.61
N ALA A 180 -11.22 -4.17 14.88
CA ALA A 180 -10.91 -5.51 15.38
C ALA A 180 -12.10 -6.47 15.22
N PHE A 181 -13.33 -6.05 15.54
CA PHE A 181 -14.53 -6.85 15.32
C PHE A 181 -14.78 -7.12 13.84
N ALA A 182 -14.53 -6.14 12.96
CA ALA A 182 -14.67 -6.32 11.52
C ALA A 182 -13.68 -7.36 10.99
N TYR A 183 -12.44 -7.34 11.49
CA TYR A 183 -11.37 -8.29 11.14
C TYR A 183 -11.69 -9.69 11.68
N LEU A 184 -11.89 -9.84 12.98
CA LEU A 184 -12.05 -11.12 13.67
C LEU A 184 -13.42 -11.78 13.42
N GLY A 185 -14.49 -11.00 13.34
CA GLY A 185 -15.86 -11.50 13.17
C GLY A 185 -16.25 -12.49 14.27
N THR A 186 -16.62 -13.72 13.89
CA THR A 186 -17.09 -14.76 14.83
C THR A 186 -15.96 -15.42 15.64
N VAL A 187 -14.69 -15.30 15.17
CA VAL A 187 -13.53 -15.94 15.82
C VAL A 187 -12.86 -15.06 16.87
N TYR A 188 -13.50 -13.97 17.27
CA TYR A 188 -12.94 -13.00 18.24
C TYR A 188 -12.54 -13.62 19.60
N ARG A 189 -13.05 -14.83 19.95
CA ARG A 189 -12.70 -15.55 21.18
C ARG A 189 -11.41 -16.36 21.05
N ASN A 190 -10.94 -16.64 19.83
CA ASN A 190 -9.69 -17.36 19.61
C ASN A 190 -8.49 -16.45 19.91
N LEU A 191 -7.59 -16.93 20.78
CA LEU A 191 -6.39 -16.16 21.16
C LEU A 191 -5.42 -16.01 20.01
N GLU A 192 -5.24 -17.05 19.19
CA GLU A 192 -4.33 -17.02 18.04
C GLU A 192 -4.75 -15.97 17.03
N GLU A 193 -6.05 -15.91 16.69
CA GLU A 193 -6.60 -14.92 15.76
C GLU A 193 -6.45 -13.48 16.28
N ARG A 194 -6.58 -13.27 17.60
CA ARG A 194 -6.35 -11.95 18.22
C ARG A 194 -4.88 -11.54 18.12
N ILE A 195 -3.95 -12.48 18.34
CA ILE A 195 -2.51 -12.24 18.19
C ILE A 195 -2.20 -11.91 16.72
N GLU A 196 -2.80 -12.64 15.78
CA GLU A 196 -2.62 -12.39 14.35
C GLU A 196 -3.14 -10.99 13.95
N PHE A 197 -4.28 -10.56 14.48
CA PHE A 197 -4.77 -9.19 14.30
C PHE A 197 -3.79 -8.13 14.80
N ILE A 198 -3.14 -8.35 15.97
CA ILE A 198 -2.15 -7.42 16.50
C ILE A 198 -0.89 -7.38 15.60
N LYS A 199 -0.39 -8.54 15.15
CA LYS A 199 0.71 -8.62 14.18
C LYS A 199 0.37 -7.89 12.89
N PHE A 200 -0.83 -8.12 12.37
CA PHE A 200 -1.33 -7.46 11.18
C PHE A 200 -1.35 -5.93 11.34
N ASN A 201 -1.76 -5.39 12.51
CA ASN A 201 -1.71 -3.94 12.76
C ASN A 201 -0.27 -3.40 12.77
N GLY A 202 0.70 -4.17 13.25
CA GLY A 202 2.11 -3.81 13.14
C GLY A 202 2.60 -3.73 11.68
N GLU A 203 2.25 -4.73 10.87
CA GLU A 203 2.53 -4.72 9.42
C GLU A 203 1.83 -3.57 8.72
N LEU A 204 0.56 -3.33 9.05
CA LEU A 204 -0.21 -2.22 8.52
C LEU A 204 0.48 -0.87 8.81
N LEU A 205 0.95 -0.67 10.03
CA LEU A 205 1.62 0.59 10.42
C LEU A 205 2.88 0.82 9.59
N ILE A 206 3.71 -0.21 9.42
CA ILE A 206 4.95 -0.15 8.60
C ILE A 206 4.59 0.15 7.14
N ASN A 207 3.64 -0.58 6.58
CA ASN A 207 3.24 -0.46 5.19
C ASN A 207 2.62 0.90 4.89
N SER A 208 1.74 1.38 5.78
CA SER A 208 1.12 2.70 5.69
C SER A 208 2.16 3.82 5.80
N GLY A 209 3.12 3.67 6.71
CA GLY A 209 4.22 4.60 6.87
C GLY A 209 5.10 4.72 5.62
N LEU A 210 5.42 3.58 4.99
CA LEU A 210 6.19 3.58 3.74
C LEU A 210 5.42 4.24 2.58
N ILE A 211 4.12 3.95 2.42
CA ILE A 211 3.28 4.58 1.39
C ILE A 211 3.20 6.09 1.64
N PHE A 212 3.01 6.50 2.90
CA PHE A 212 2.95 7.89 3.30
C PHE A 212 4.25 8.63 2.98
N LEU A 213 5.41 8.05 3.33
CA LEU A 213 6.72 8.63 3.01
C LEU A 213 6.89 8.83 1.50
N VAL A 214 6.58 7.83 0.70
CA VAL A 214 6.66 7.96 -0.77
C VAL A 214 5.68 9.01 -1.27
N GLY A 215 4.47 9.07 -0.71
CA GLY A 215 3.49 10.10 -1.02
C GLY A 215 4.00 11.52 -0.74
N ILE A 216 4.64 11.74 0.41
CA ILE A 216 5.26 13.04 0.76
C ILE A 216 6.36 13.41 -0.25
N PHE A 217 7.23 12.47 -0.61
CA PHE A 217 8.27 12.72 -1.61
C PHE A 217 7.67 13.13 -2.96
N MET A 218 6.61 12.44 -3.40
CA MET A 218 5.90 12.76 -4.64
C MET A 218 5.28 14.16 -4.60
N ILE A 219 4.64 14.53 -3.49
CA ILE A 219 4.09 15.86 -3.25
C ILE A 219 5.20 16.91 -3.30
N GLY A 220 6.32 16.67 -2.59
CA GLY A 220 7.45 17.59 -2.57
C GLY A 220 8.03 17.86 -3.95
N ILE A 221 8.29 16.81 -4.74
CA ILE A 221 8.79 16.93 -6.12
C ILE A 221 7.78 17.72 -6.98
N SER A 222 6.50 17.38 -6.88
CA SER A 222 5.45 18.05 -7.65
C SER A 222 5.35 19.53 -7.29
N MET A 223 5.44 19.89 -6.00
CA MET A 223 5.39 21.28 -5.55
C MET A 223 6.56 22.10 -6.08
N ILE A 224 7.79 21.58 -5.96
CA ILE A 224 8.98 22.26 -6.47
C ILE A 224 8.84 22.47 -7.99
N LEU A 225 8.37 21.45 -8.72
CA LEU A 225 8.14 21.53 -10.15
C LEU A 225 7.14 22.65 -10.50
N PHE A 226 5.99 22.71 -9.82
CA PHE A 226 4.98 23.72 -10.08
C PHE A 226 5.47 25.12 -9.69
N GLN A 227 6.18 25.27 -8.58
CA GLN A 227 6.74 26.54 -8.15
C GLN A 227 7.80 27.05 -9.16
N THR A 228 8.70 26.18 -9.59
CA THR A 228 9.81 26.55 -10.51
C THR A 228 9.28 26.93 -11.88
N PHE A 229 8.34 26.18 -12.46
CA PHE A 229 7.90 26.40 -13.84
C PHE A 229 6.67 27.30 -13.98
N PHE A 230 5.76 27.27 -13.02
CA PHE A 230 4.48 28.01 -13.12
C PHE A 230 4.35 29.15 -12.12
N GLN A 231 5.32 29.31 -11.20
CA GLN A 231 5.31 30.31 -10.13
C GLN A 231 3.98 30.26 -9.32
N ILE A 232 3.40 29.07 -9.19
CA ILE A 232 2.17 28.83 -8.44
C ILE A 232 2.54 28.36 -7.04
N GLU A 233 2.05 29.08 -6.03
CA GLU A 233 2.17 28.68 -4.64
C GLU A 233 0.99 27.79 -4.25
N PHE A 234 1.25 26.57 -3.78
CA PHE A 234 0.24 25.58 -3.42
C PHE A 234 0.02 25.47 -1.91
N TYR A 235 0.35 26.49 -1.13
CA TYR A 235 0.23 26.43 0.34
C TYR A 235 -1.17 26.07 0.80
N ASP A 236 -2.21 26.59 0.13
CA ASP A 236 -3.61 26.32 0.46
C ASP A 236 -4.02 24.84 0.24
N VAL A 237 -3.36 24.16 -0.70
CA VAL A 237 -3.66 22.76 -1.07
C VAL A 237 -2.74 21.78 -0.35
N LEU A 238 -1.66 22.26 0.26
CA LEU A 238 -0.65 21.42 0.88
C LEU A 238 -1.24 20.53 1.98
N GLY A 239 -2.06 21.10 2.85
CA GLY A 239 -2.75 20.35 3.90
C GLY A 239 -3.62 19.22 3.35
N ASP A 240 -4.29 19.46 2.22
CA ASP A 240 -5.12 18.48 1.54
C ASP A 240 -4.28 17.33 0.97
N LEU A 241 -3.17 17.66 0.34
CA LEU A 241 -2.25 16.67 -0.24
C LEU A 241 -1.62 15.78 0.86
N PHE A 242 -1.20 16.38 1.98
CA PHE A 242 -0.71 15.63 3.14
C PHE A 242 -1.78 14.72 3.72
N TYR A 243 -3.01 15.21 3.85
CA TYR A 243 -4.13 14.40 4.30
C TYR A 243 -4.38 13.21 3.36
N LEU A 244 -4.44 13.46 2.05
CA LEU A 244 -4.64 12.42 1.05
C LEU A 244 -3.51 11.38 1.03
N ALA A 245 -2.25 11.82 1.21
CA ALA A 245 -1.12 10.91 1.34
C ALA A 245 -1.24 10.03 2.61
N GLY A 246 -1.64 10.62 3.75
CA GLY A 246 -1.83 9.91 5.01
C GLY A 246 -2.96 8.89 4.94
N ILE A 247 -4.15 9.32 4.50
CA ILE A 247 -5.32 8.44 4.43
C ILE A 247 -5.16 7.38 3.34
N GLY A 248 -4.57 7.74 2.20
CA GLY A 248 -4.22 6.82 1.13
C GLY A 248 -3.21 5.77 1.60
N GLY A 249 -2.22 6.18 2.41
CA GLY A 249 -1.27 5.30 3.07
C GLY A 249 -1.97 4.30 3.99
N ILE A 250 -2.89 4.75 4.84
CA ILE A 250 -3.59 3.89 5.80
C ILE A 250 -4.55 2.93 5.10
N ILE A 251 -5.48 3.43 4.27
CA ILE A 251 -6.49 2.59 3.60
C ILE A 251 -5.84 1.72 2.52
N GLY A 252 -4.93 2.29 1.73
CA GLY A 252 -4.16 1.56 0.72
C GLY A 252 -3.25 0.52 1.37
N GLY A 253 -2.52 0.90 2.43
CA GLY A 253 -1.67 0.01 3.21
C GLY A 253 -2.43 -1.18 3.79
N ALA A 254 -3.64 -0.96 4.32
CA ALA A 254 -4.50 -2.03 4.81
C ALA A 254 -4.90 -3.01 3.70
N SER A 255 -5.34 -2.48 2.57
CA SER A 255 -5.72 -3.30 1.41
C SER A 255 -4.55 -4.13 0.90
N LEU A 256 -3.35 -3.54 0.89
CA LEU A 256 -2.11 -4.21 0.48
C LEU A 256 -1.66 -5.26 1.50
N SER A 257 -1.69 -4.95 2.80
CA SER A 257 -1.29 -5.88 3.86
C SER A 257 -2.17 -7.13 3.87
N LEU A 258 -3.48 -6.99 3.61
CA LEU A 258 -4.40 -8.11 3.45
C LEU A 258 -4.07 -8.99 2.21
N ASP A 259 -3.52 -8.41 1.14
CA ASP A 259 -3.04 -9.16 -0.02
C ASP A 259 -1.68 -9.80 0.24
N MET A 260 -0.83 -9.17 1.06
CA MET A 260 0.54 -9.61 1.34
C MET A 260 0.62 -10.81 2.30
N GLN A 261 -0.38 -11.06 3.13
CA GLN A 261 -0.53 -12.36 3.80
C GLN A 261 -0.49 -13.52 2.79
N LYS A 262 -0.64 -13.19 1.48
CA LYS A 262 -0.51 -14.09 0.32
C LYS A 262 0.83 -13.97 -0.45
N LYS A 263 1.92 -13.39 0.16
CA LYS A 263 3.33 -13.49 -0.29
C LYS A 263 3.84 -12.60 -1.46
N ALA A 264 3.44 -11.36 -1.58
CA ALA A 264 4.14 -10.40 -2.45
C ALA A 264 5.03 -9.45 -1.61
N SER A 265 6.23 -9.10 -2.10
CA SER A 265 7.04 -8.06 -1.43
C SER A 265 6.34 -6.71 -1.55
N LEU A 266 6.09 -6.04 -0.42
CA LEU A 266 5.48 -4.71 -0.37
C LEU A 266 6.20 -3.72 -1.28
N LEU A 267 7.52 -3.70 -1.21
CA LEU A 267 8.36 -2.78 -1.97
C LEU A 267 8.20 -2.98 -3.48
N HIS A 268 8.03 -4.22 -3.95
CA HIS A 268 7.77 -4.49 -5.36
C HIS A 268 6.41 -3.94 -5.82
N LEU A 269 5.40 -4.03 -4.94
CA LEU A 269 4.07 -3.50 -5.22
C LEU A 269 4.05 -1.97 -5.20
N LEU A 270 4.72 -1.34 -4.21
CA LEU A 270 4.93 0.10 -4.15
C LEU A 270 5.62 0.60 -5.41
N ALA A 271 6.72 -0.05 -5.81
CA ALA A 271 7.43 0.31 -7.02
C ALA A 271 6.53 0.24 -8.27
N LYS A 272 5.64 -0.76 -8.38
CA LYS A 272 4.67 -0.84 -9.49
C LYS A 272 3.66 0.30 -9.53
N ILE A 273 3.19 0.75 -8.37
CA ILE A 273 2.21 1.84 -8.27
C ILE A 273 2.89 3.18 -8.57
N PHE A 274 4.08 3.39 -8.03
CA PHE A 274 4.78 4.67 -8.16
C PHE A 274 5.55 4.82 -9.48
N THR A 275 5.95 3.73 -10.15
CA THR A 275 6.63 3.79 -11.45
C THR A 275 5.88 4.63 -12.49
N PRO A 276 4.58 4.44 -12.77
CA PRO A 276 3.88 5.27 -13.75
C PRO A 276 3.77 6.73 -13.33
N ILE A 277 3.64 7.02 -12.03
CA ILE A 277 3.58 8.40 -11.53
C ILE A 277 4.93 9.09 -11.70
N MET A 278 6.03 8.41 -11.30
CA MET A 278 7.38 8.91 -11.49
C MET A 278 7.72 9.11 -12.98
N LEU A 279 7.26 8.22 -13.85
CA LEU A 279 7.42 8.37 -15.29
C LEU A 279 6.83 9.70 -15.78
N VAL A 280 5.57 10.00 -15.40
CA VAL A 280 4.91 11.25 -15.77
C VAL A 280 5.69 12.46 -15.23
N LEU A 281 6.13 12.42 -13.97
CA LEU A 281 6.89 13.52 -13.35
C LEU A 281 8.23 13.76 -14.08
N ILE A 282 8.99 12.71 -14.39
CA ILE A 282 10.28 12.84 -15.07
C ILE A 282 10.12 13.50 -16.44
N TRP A 283 9.16 13.00 -17.22
CA TRP A 283 8.91 13.58 -18.54
C TRP A 283 8.35 14.99 -18.45
N ALA A 284 7.52 15.29 -17.45
CA ALA A 284 7.05 16.65 -17.21
C ALA A 284 8.22 17.60 -16.88
N ILE A 285 9.11 17.21 -15.97
CA ILE A 285 10.31 18.01 -15.65
C ILE A 285 11.15 18.24 -16.89
N LEU A 286 11.46 17.18 -17.66
CA LEU A 286 12.29 17.28 -18.85
C LEU A 286 11.67 18.17 -19.93
N ILE A 287 10.39 17.99 -20.24
CA ILE A 287 9.67 18.79 -21.24
C ILE A 287 9.59 20.26 -20.82
N LEU A 288 9.23 20.54 -19.56
CA LEU A 288 9.13 21.89 -19.03
C LEU A 288 10.50 22.59 -18.99
N ALA A 289 11.56 21.88 -18.64
CA ALA A 289 12.91 22.38 -18.63
C ALA A 289 13.35 22.79 -20.04
N LEU A 290 13.08 21.95 -21.04
CA LEU A 290 13.41 22.25 -22.45
C LEU A 290 12.61 23.42 -23.02
N ILE A 291 11.31 23.55 -22.68
CA ILE A 291 10.46 24.64 -23.14
C ILE A 291 10.78 25.95 -22.41
N GLY A 292 10.99 25.88 -21.09
CA GLY A 292 11.24 27.04 -20.23
C GLY A 292 12.66 27.61 -20.31
N TYR A 293 13.58 26.94 -21.02
CA TYR A 293 15.01 27.30 -21.09
C TYR A 293 15.64 27.53 -19.70
N GLN A 294 15.20 26.74 -18.72
CA GLN A 294 15.73 26.81 -17.35
C GLN A 294 17.19 26.33 -17.35
N ASN A 295 18.09 27.16 -16.81
CA ASN A 295 19.51 26.76 -16.72
C ASN A 295 19.76 26.08 -15.35
N PRO A 296 20.00 24.74 -15.30
CA PRO A 296 20.21 24.05 -14.04
C PRO A 296 21.44 24.55 -13.26
N LEU A 297 22.42 25.16 -13.94
CA LEU A 297 23.65 25.68 -13.32
C LEU A 297 23.41 27.02 -12.60
N GLU A 298 22.40 27.77 -13.00
CA GLU A 298 22.03 29.06 -12.40
C GLU A 298 21.01 28.93 -11.28
N ASP A 299 20.13 27.89 -11.35
CA ASP A 299 19.11 27.63 -10.36
C ASP A 299 19.45 26.40 -9.51
N ARG A 300 19.91 26.65 -8.28
CA ARG A 300 20.29 25.61 -7.33
C ARG A 300 19.10 24.72 -6.94
N GLU A 301 17.89 25.27 -6.79
CA GLU A 301 16.71 24.52 -6.39
C GLU A 301 16.30 23.56 -7.51
N PHE A 302 16.37 24.01 -8.74
CA PHE A 302 16.10 23.19 -9.90
C PHE A 302 17.14 22.07 -10.08
N LEU A 303 18.43 22.35 -9.87
CA LEU A 303 19.48 21.33 -9.89
C LEU A 303 19.25 20.26 -8.80
N VAL A 304 18.88 20.67 -7.58
CA VAL A 304 18.56 19.74 -6.51
C VAL A 304 17.34 18.88 -6.87
N LEU A 305 16.30 19.46 -7.45
CA LEU A 305 15.11 18.72 -7.93
C LEU A 305 15.49 17.61 -8.91
N ILE A 306 16.31 17.93 -9.90
CA ILE A 306 16.80 16.95 -10.91
C ILE A 306 17.57 15.83 -10.21
N ASN A 307 18.55 16.15 -9.36
CA ASN A 307 19.41 15.16 -8.71
C ASN A 307 18.63 14.25 -7.78
N VAL A 308 17.72 14.79 -6.97
CA VAL A 308 16.85 14.01 -6.09
C VAL A 308 15.93 13.10 -6.90
N THR A 309 15.35 13.60 -7.98
CA THR A 309 14.49 12.81 -8.88
C THR A 309 15.28 11.64 -9.51
N ILE A 310 16.48 11.88 -10.01
CA ILE A 310 17.36 10.84 -10.56
C ILE A 310 17.67 9.79 -9.50
N LEU A 311 18.04 10.18 -8.29
CA LEU A 311 18.37 9.27 -7.20
C LEU A 311 17.18 8.37 -6.84
N ILE A 312 15.97 8.93 -6.70
CA ILE A 312 14.76 8.18 -6.39
C ILE A 312 14.46 7.17 -7.50
N VAL A 313 14.54 7.59 -8.76
CA VAL A 313 14.27 6.72 -9.91
C VAL A 313 15.26 5.57 -10.00
N LEU A 314 16.55 5.84 -9.83
CA LEU A 314 17.59 4.81 -9.84
C LEU A 314 17.36 3.80 -8.72
N THR A 315 17.05 4.28 -7.51
CA THR A 315 16.77 3.40 -6.36
C THR A 315 15.54 2.53 -6.60
N MET A 316 14.41 3.13 -7.00
CA MET A 316 13.17 2.40 -7.27
C MET A 316 13.30 1.45 -8.46
N GLY A 317 13.91 1.92 -9.55
CA GLY A 317 14.09 1.12 -10.76
C GLY A 317 14.99 -0.08 -10.52
N THR A 318 16.12 0.09 -9.82
CA THR A 318 17.01 -1.00 -9.40
C THR A 318 16.25 -2.02 -8.55
N TYR A 319 15.44 -1.55 -7.61
CA TYR A 319 14.65 -2.42 -6.77
C TYR A 319 13.64 -3.26 -7.56
N VAL A 320 12.91 -2.65 -8.51
CA VAL A 320 11.96 -3.38 -9.38
C VAL A 320 12.67 -4.45 -10.19
N ILE A 321 13.87 -4.16 -10.70
CA ILE A 321 14.67 -5.09 -11.51
C ILE A 321 15.16 -6.27 -10.66
N LEU A 322 15.70 -6.00 -9.46
CA LEU A 322 16.25 -7.03 -8.57
C LEU A 322 15.19 -8.06 -8.11
N TYR A 323 13.97 -7.62 -7.90
CA TYR A 323 12.86 -8.51 -7.46
C TYR A 323 12.06 -9.11 -8.62
N ARG A 324 12.54 -8.96 -9.86
CA ARG A 324 11.91 -9.56 -11.03
C ARG A 324 12.25 -11.04 -11.12
N PRO A 325 11.28 -11.94 -11.36
CA PRO A 325 11.55 -13.34 -11.66
C PRO A 325 12.38 -13.47 -12.95
N GLN A 326 13.48 -14.20 -12.91
CA GLN A 326 14.43 -14.33 -14.04
C GLN A 326 13.80 -14.82 -15.36
N LYS A 327 12.72 -15.60 -15.29
CA LYS A 327 12.00 -16.15 -16.47
C LYS A 327 10.73 -15.37 -16.83
N ALA A 328 10.52 -14.16 -16.30
CA ALA A 328 9.31 -13.40 -16.60
C ALA A 328 9.33 -12.84 -18.03
N LEU A 329 8.25 -13.10 -18.79
CA LEU A 329 8.00 -12.46 -20.07
C LEU A 329 7.92 -10.93 -19.90
N ARG A 330 8.29 -10.19 -20.96
CA ARG A 330 8.19 -8.71 -20.95
C ARG A 330 6.77 -8.27 -20.68
N ASN A 331 6.62 -7.41 -19.67
CA ASN A 331 5.34 -6.83 -19.24
C ASN A 331 5.31 -5.33 -19.53
N VAL A 332 4.12 -4.73 -19.47
CA VAL A 332 3.92 -3.28 -19.60
C VAL A 332 4.84 -2.50 -18.64
N LEU A 333 5.04 -3.02 -17.41
CA LEU A 333 5.94 -2.41 -16.43
C LEU A 333 7.38 -2.28 -16.94
N ASP A 334 7.89 -3.20 -17.76
CA ASP A 334 9.24 -3.15 -18.32
C ASP A 334 9.41 -2.00 -19.31
N TYR A 335 8.37 -1.74 -20.11
CA TYR A 335 8.36 -0.61 -21.04
C TYR A 335 8.25 0.73 -20.28
N LEU A 336 7.45 0.77 -19.21
CA LEU A 336 7.36 1.95 -18.34
C LEU A 336 8.69 2.24 -17.65
N LEU A 337 9.36 1.21 -17.12
CA LEU A 337 10.69 1.33 -16.54
C LEU A 337 11.73 1.81 -17.56
N PHE A 338 11.73 1.24 -18.76
CA PHE A 338 12.62 1.66 -19.83
C PHE A 338 12.39 3.13 -20.18
N ALA A 339 11.14 3.55 -20.41
CA ALA A 339 10.80 4.93 -20.69
C ALA A 339 11.19 5.88 -19.54
N MET A 340 11.06 5.43 -18.29
CA MET A 340 11.48 6.16 -17.10
C MET A 340 13.01 6.35 -17.08
N PHE A 341 13.79 5.31 -17.37
CA PHE A 341 15.25 5.42 -17.43
C PHE A 341 15.73 6.30 -18.59
N VAL A 342 15.07 6.25 -19.75
CA VAL A 342 15.35 7.16 -20.88
C VAL A 342 15.12 8.61 -20.49
N GLY A 343 13.98 8.91 -19.85
CA GLY A 343 13.70 10.26 -19.33
C GLY A 343 14.71 10.71 -18.28
N THR A 344 15.10 9.80 -17.37
CA THR A 344 16.11 10.07 -16.34
C THR A 344 17.48 10.35 -16.94
N PHE A 345 17.89 9.61 -17.98
CA PHE A 345 19.11 9.85 -18.71
C PHE A 345 19.09 11.23 -19.42
N GLY A 346 17.92 11.57 -20.03
CA GLY A 346 17.70 12.89 -20.61
C GLY A 346 17.85 14.02 -19.59
N LEU A 347 17.27 13.86 -18.38
CA LEU A 347 17.43 14.82 -17.29
C LEU A 347 18.88 14.93 -16.82
N GLY A 348 19.60 13.81 -16.72
CA GLY A 348 21.02 13.81 -16.36
C GLY A 348 21.89 14.54 -17.39
N LEU A 349 21.63 14.36 -18.68
CA LEU A 349 22.29 15.11 -19.73
C LEU A 349 21.97 16.60 -19.67
N TYR A 350 20.72 16.95 -19.47
CA TYR A 350 20.27 18.34 -19.32
C TYR A 350 20.93 19.05 -18.12
N ALA A 351 21.14 18.33 -17.01
CA ALA A 351 21.80 18.87 -15.82
C ALA A 351 23.32 19.13 -16.01
N LEU A 352 23.95 18.62 -17.10
CA LEU A 352 25.34 18.80 -17.41
C LEU A 352 25.60 19.95 -18.40
N ILE A 353 24.54 20.46 -19.03
CA ILE A 353 24.60 21.57 -19.99
C ILE A 353 24.36 22.90 -19.27
#